data_2319b96e108f844b308be10652398aa5
#
_entry.id   2319b96e108f844b308be10652398aa5
#
_cell.length_a   1.000
_cell.length_b   1.000
_cell.length_c   1.000
_cell.angle_alpha   90.00
_cell.angle_beta   90.00
_cell.angle_gamma   90.00
#
_symmetry.space_group_name_H-M   'P 1'
#
loop_
_entity.id
_entity.type
_entity.pdbx_description
1 polymer ?
#
loop_
_entity_poly.entity_id
_entity_poly.type
_entity_poly.pdbx_seq_one_letter_code
_entity_poly.pdbx_strand_id
1 'polypeptide(L)'
;MTTPRKPPRPLVAIPARFSATTSALRYAAEVTARALAEAVWRAGGEPVTLHPADPDGAAARLARFDALLLPGGGDLAPHRYGATGTHAAVYDVDDHQDAFDLAAARAALAAGLPLLAICRGLQVVNVALGGTLEQDMGGPGLDHRHRTHPVRITSGTPLAAAVGQEKADVSCYHHQRVDRLGTGLTVTATAEDGTVEALGLPAARGWFTAVQWHPEDTARQDPAQQGLFDALVAAARR
;
A
#
# COMPACT_ATOMS: atom_id res chain seq x y z
N MET A 1 9.19 35.33 -25.45
CA MET A 1 9.46 33.86 -25.38
C MET A 1 8.70 33.32 -24.20
N THR A 2 7.61 32.60 -24.37
CA THR A 2 6.88 31.91 -23.30
C THR A 2 7.67 30.69 -22.89
N THR A 3 8.12 30.63 -21.65
CA THR A 3 8.76 29.45 -21.07
C THR A 3 7.81 28.27 -21.24
N PRO A 4 8.24 27.11 -21.79
CA PRO A 4 7.38 25.94 -21.92
C PRO A 4 6.86 25.55 -20.53
N ARG A 5 5.55 25.55 -20.38
CA ARG A 5 4.89 25.16 -19.11
C ARG A 5 5.19 23.69 -18.85
N LYS A 6 5.83 23.39 -17.73
CA LYS A 6 6.08 22.00 -17.31
C LYS A 6 4.74 21.25 -17.25
N PRO A 7 4.64 20.03 -17.79
CA PRO A 7 3.41 19.26 -17.70
C PRO A 7 2.96 19.12 -16.25
N PRO A 8 1.65 19.10 -15.97
CA PRO A 8 1.15 18.93 -14.61
C PRO A 8 1.61 17.59 -14.07
N ARG A 9 1.87 17.55 -12.76
CA ARG A 9 2.18 16.30 -12.05
C ARG A 9 0.91 15.46 -11.95
N PRO A 10 0.96 14.12 -12.15
CA PRO A 10 -0.17 13.26 -11.85
C PRO A 10 -0.56 13.37 -10.38
N LEU A 11 -1.86 13.44 -10.10
CA LEU A 11 -2.41 13.49 -8.75
C LEU A 11 -2.47 12.07 -8.17
N VAL A 12 -1.73 11.82 -7.09
CA VAL A 12 -1.71 10.54 -6.38
C VAL A 12 -2.51 10.67 -5.09
N ALA A 13 -3.68 10.03 -5.02
CA ALA A 13 -4.48 9.98 -3.81
C ALA A 13 -3.80 9.09 -2.75
N ILE A 14 -3.69 9.58 -1.52
CA ILE A 14 -3.18 8.83 -0.37
C ILE A 14 -4.21 8.97 0.75
N PRO A 15 -5.04 7.93 1.05
CA PRO A 15 -5.93 7.97 2.19
C PRO A 15 -5.17 8.28 3.47
N ALA A 16 -5.62 9.30 4.19
CA ALA A 16 -5.00 9.71 5.45
C ALA A 16 -5.08 8.61 6.51
N ARG A 17 -4.25 8.72 7.53
CA ARG A 17 -4.35 7.94 8.76
C ARG A 17 -4.72 8.85 9.91
N PHE A 18 -5.58 8.34 10.80
CA PHE A 18 -5.93 9.05 12.02
C PHE A 18 -4.70 9.14 12.94
N SER A 19 -4.55 10.30 13.59
CA SER A 19 -3.58 10.48 14.66
C SER A 19 -4.25 11.25 15.82
N ALA A 20 -4.27 10.64 16.98
CA ALA A 20 -4.83 11.26 18.18
C ALA A 20 -4.04 12.49 18.61
N THR A 21 -2.73 12.53 18.31
CA THR A 21 -1.83 13.63 18.66
C THR A 21 -0.85 13.88 17.54
N THR A 22 -0.58 15.15 17.27
CA THR A 22 0.47 15.58 16.35
C THR A 22 1.21 16.79 16.92
N SER A 23 2.47 16.96 16.51
CA SER A 23 3.24 18.14 16.85
C SER A 23 2.54 19.42 16.37
N ALA A 24 2.46 20.42 17.23
CA ALA A 24 1.93 21.77 16.94
C ALA A 24 0.42 21.84 16.63
N LEU A 25 -0.35 20.75 16.69
CA LEU A 25 -1.80 20.75 16.56
C LEU A 25 -2.48 20.54 17.91
N ARG A 26 -3.60 21.22 18.13
CA ARG A 26 -4.36 21.16 19.39
C ARG A 26 -5.27 19.95 19.50
N TYR A 27 -5.62 19.36 18.38
CA TYR A 27 -6.63 18.28 18.26
C TYR A 27 -6.07 17.11 17.46
N ALA A 28 -6.79 16.02 17.45
CA ALA A 28 -6.55 14.90 16.56
C ALA A 28 -6.46 15.38 15.09
N ALA A 29 -5.67 14.67 14.31
CA ALA A 29 -5.41 15.02 12.92
C ALA A 29 -5.50 13.80 12.00
N GLU A 30 -5.68 14.08 10.73
CA GLU A 30 -5.40 13.13 9.67
C GLU A 30 -4.01 13.41 9.10
N VAL A 31 -3.22 12.36 8.96
CA VAL A 31 -1.81 12.48 8.58
C VAL A 31 -1.48 11.55 7.41
N THR A 32 -0.50 11.97 6.62
CA THR A 32 0.19 11.13 5.64
C THR A 32 1.66 11.08 6.05
N ALA A 33 2.25 9.90 6.08
CA ALA A 33 3.66 9.73 6.40
C ALA A 33 4.49 10.56 5.41
N ARG A 34 5.38 11.40 5.96
CA ARG A 34 6.19 12.33 5.16
C ARG A 34 7.05 11.58 4.12
N ALA A 35 7.61 10.44 4.49
CA ALA A 35 8.42 9.62 3.59
C ALA A 35 7.66 9.16 2.34
N LEU A 36 6.37 8.79 2.47
CA LEU A 36 5.49 8.44 1.35
C LEU A 36 5.29 9.65 0.41
N ALA A 37 4.91 10.80 0.98
CA ALA A 37 4.70 12.01 0.20
C ALA A 37 5.97 12.43 -0.54
N GLU A 38 7.13 12.37 0.12
CA GLU A 38 8.43 12.69 -0.49
C GLU A 38 8.82 11.69 -1.59
N ALA A 39 8.52 10.39 -1.44
CA ALA A 39 8.80 9.38 -2.47
C ALA A 39 7.95 9.61 -3.74
N VAL A 40 6.65 9.87 -3.58
CA VAL A 40 5.76 10.25 -4.70
C VAL A 40 6.22 11.55 -5.36
N TRP A 41 6.63 12.55 -4.57
CA TRP A 41 7.14 13.82 -5.09
C TRP A 41 8.43 13.64 -5.89
N ARG A 42 9.39 12.83 -5.42
CA ARG A 42 10.62 12.50 -6.17
C ARG A 42 10.32 11.80 -7.48
N ALA A 43 9.32 10.90 -7.50
CA ALA A 43 8.84 10.24 -8.72
C ALA A 43 8.19 11.20 -9.72
N GLY A 44 7.91 12.43 -9.32
CA GLY A 44 7.28 13.46 -10.17
C GLY A 44 5.75 13.43 -10.12
N GLY A 45 5.15 12.77 -9.15
CA GLY A 45 3.73 12.84 -8.80
C GLY A 45 3.43 14.01 -7.85
N GLU A 46 2.17 14.34 -7.70
CA GLU A 46 1.64 15.26 -6.69
C GLU A 46 0.92 14.44 -5.60
N PRO A 47 1.49 14.26 -4.40
CA PRO A 47 0.84 13.51 -3.34
C PRO A 47 -0.29 14.33 -2.73
N VAL A 48 -1.49 13.76 -2.71
CA VAL A 48 -2.70 14.41 -2.16
C VAL A 48 -3.29 13.56 -1.06
N THR A 49 -3.28 14.08 0.16
CA THR A 49 -3.94 13.43 1.31
C THR A 49 -5.45 13.43 1.10
N LEU A 50 -6.08 12.26 1.17
CA LEU A 50 -7.50 12.07 0.98
C LEU A 50 -8.18 11.68 2.29
N HIS A 51 -9.17 12.47 2.72
CA HIS A 51 -9.98 12.17 3.91
C HIS A 51 -10.72 10.83 3.75
N PRO A 52 -10.56 9.85 4.67
CA PRO A 52 -11.11 8.50 4.53
C PRO A 52 -12.58 8.42 4.99
N ALA A 53 -13.44 9.21 4.39
CA ALA A 53 -14.89 9.23 4.64
C ALA A 53 -15.67 8.90 3.36
N ASP A 54 -16.96 8.58 3.53
CA ASP A 54 -17.87 8.28 2.43
C ASP A 54 -17.36 7.11 1.55
N PRO A 55 -17.34 5.87 2.07
CA PRO A 55 -16.91 4.71 1.30
C PRO A 55 -17.76 4.45 0.05
N ASP A 56 -19.06 4.78 0.08
CA ASP A 56 -19.95 4.62 -1.07
C ASP A 56 -19.61 5.58 -2.21
N GLY A 57 -19.09 6.76 -1.89
CA GLY A 57 -18.61 7.76 -2.84
C GLY A 57 -17.16 7.55 -3.30
N ALA A 58 -16.46 6.50 -2.85
CA ALA A 58 -15.03 6.29 -3.13
C ALA A 58 -14.70 6.32 -4.62
N ALA A 59 -15.51 5.68 -5.47
CA ALA A 59 -15.29 5.64 -6.92
C ALA A 59 -15.37 7.04 -7.55
N ALA A 60 -16.37 7.84 -7.20
CA ALA A 60 -16.54 9.21 -7.71
C ALA A 60 -15.42 10.14 -7.23
N ARG A 61 -14.95 9.93 -6.01
CA ARG A 61 -13.84 10.70 -5.44
C ARG A 61 -12.52 10.35 -6.10
N LEU A 62 -12.25 9.06 -6.34
CA LEU A 62 -11.03 8.58 -7.01
C LEU A 62 -10.97 8.95 -8.49
N ALA A 63 -12.11 9.14 -9.17
CA ALA A 63 -12.15 9.59 -10.56
C ALA A 63 -11.47 10.96 -10.80
N ARG A 64 -11.12 11.69 -9.75
CA ARG A 64 -10.41 12.98 -9.79
C ARG A 64 -8.89 12.83 -9.70
N PHE A 65 -8.39 11.61 -9.57
CA PHE A 65 -6.97 11.30 -9.36
C PHE A 65 -6.44 10.42 -10.48
N ASP A 66 -5.14 10.45 -10.68
CA ASP A 66 -4.44 9.71 -11.71
C ASP A 66 -3.85 8.39 -11.17
N ALA A 67 -3.74 8.25 -9.85
CA ALA A 67 -3.30 7.03 -9.16
C ALA A 67 -3.79 7.00 -7.71
N LEU A 68 -3.80 5.78 -7.13
CA LEU A 68 -4.02 5.54 -5.72
C LEU A 68 -2.77 4.91 -5.08
N LEU A 69 -2.36 5.42 -3.92
CA LEU A 69 -1.40 4.79 -3.03
C LEU A 69 -2.12 4.45 -1.72
N LEU A 70 -2.30 3.17 -1.42
CA LEU A 70 -2.80 2.71 -0.12
C LEU A 70 -1.64 2.55 0.85
N PRO A 71 -1.55 3.37 1.90
CA PRO A 71 -0.41 3.37 2.82
C PRO A 71 -0.51 2.28 3.89
N GLY A 72 0.58 2.10 4.64
CA GLY A 72 0.60 1.37 5.90
C GLY A 72 -0.33 1.98 6.96
N GLY A 73 -0.46 1.33 8.11
CA GLY A 73 -1.32 1.77 9.23
C GLY A 73 -1.55 0.67 10.25
N GLY A 74 -2.48 0.88 11.16
CA GLY A 74 -2.96 -0.10 12.10
C GLY A 74 -3.66 -1.30 11.44
N ASP A 75 -4.12 -2.25 12.22
CA ASP A 75 -4.68 -3.50 11.72
C ASP A 75 -6.09 -3.32 11.14
N LEU A 76 -6.45 -4.18 10.18
CA LEU A 76 -7.83 -4.29 9.73
C LEU A 76 -8.67 -5.01 10.80
N ALA A 77 -9.92 -4.54 10.98
CA ALA A 77 -10.89 -5.19 11.85
C ALA A 77 -11.09 -6.67 11.45
N PRO A 78 -10.94 -7.63 12.36
CA PRO A 78 -11.01 -9.07 12.06
C PRO A 78 -12.30 -9.50 11.37
N HIS A 79 -13.43 -8.88 11.68
CA HIS A 79 -14.71 -9.18 11.03
C HIS A 79 -14.72 -8.83 9.53
N ARG A 80 -13.85 -7.93 9.04
CA ARG A 80 -13.74 -7.55 7.63
C ARG A 80 -13.26 -8.68 6.73
N TYR A 81 -12.57 -9.66 7.31
CA TYR A 81 -12.12 -10.88 6.60
C TYR A 81 -12.70 -12.17 7.19
N GLY A 82 -13.84 -12.06 7.93
CA GLY A 82 -14.63 -13.20 8.39
C GLY A 82 -14.06 -13.92 9.61
N ALA A 83 -13.11 -13.34 10.32
CA ALA A 83 -12.63 -13.90 11.57
C ALA A 83 -13.71 -13.76 12.66
N THR A 84 -13.90 -14.83 13.47
CA THR A 84 -14.90 -14.87 14.54
C THR A 84 -14.35 -14.39 15.87
N GLY A 85 -13.04 -14.20 16.00
CA GLY A 85 -12.36 -13.72 17.19
C GLY A 85 -11.31 -12.68 16.84
N THR A 86 -10.86 -11.94 17.86
CA THR A 86 -9.80 -10.95 17.76
C THR A 86 -8.61 -11.40 18.59
N HIS A 87 -7.44 -11.53 17.97
CA HIS A 87 -6.19 -11.85 18.66
C HIS A 87 -5.76 -10.66 19.53
N ALA A 88 -5.12 -10.95 20.69
CA ALA A 88 -4.72 -9.90 21.64
C ALA A 88 -3.67 -8.92 21.10
N ALA A 89 -2.94 -9.30 20.03
CA ALA A 89 -1.96 -8.45 19.38
C ALA A 89 -2.56 -7.45 18.37
N VAL A 90 -3.86 -7.56 18.02
CA VAL A 90 -4.54 -6.63 17.11
C VAL A 90 -4.63 -5.26 17.76
N TYR A 91 -4.22 -4.22 17.02
CA TYR A 91 -4.13 -2.86 17.53
C TYR A 91 -4.57 -1.81 16.50
N ASP A 92 -4.96 -0.64 16.98
CA ASP A 92 -5.24 0.57 16.20
C ASP A 92 -6.22 0.36 15.05
N VAL A 93 -7.29 -0.42 15.33
CA VAL A 93 -8.36 -0.71 14.38
C VAL A 93 -9.30 0.48 14.27
N ASP A 94 -9.60 0.91 13.05
CA ASP A 94 -10.59 1.94 12.74
C ASP A 94 -11.53 1.45 11.63
N ASP A 95 -12.78 1.13 12.00
CA ASP A 95 -13.80 0.60 11.10
C ASP A 95 -14.18 1.56 9.96
N HIS A 96 -14.14 2.87 10.21
CA HIS A 96 -14.42 3.87 9.17
C HIS A 96 -13.29 3.92 8.14
N GLN A 97 -12.05 3.89 8.61
CA GLN A 97 -10.87 3.80 7.77
C GLN A 97 -10.89 2.51 6.93
N ASP A 98 -11.21 1.38 7.56
CA ASP A 98 -11.31 0.08 6.88
C ASP A 98 -12.36 0.10 5.77
N ALA A 99 -13.57 0.62 6.07
CA ALA A 99 -14.65 0.71 5.10
C ALA A 99 -14.24 1.52 3.87
N PHE A 100 -13.60 2.67 4.10
CA PHE A 100 -13.13 3.53 3.02
C PHE A 100 -12.01 2.89 2.21
N ASP A 101 -10.98 2.34 2.86
CA ASP A 101 -9.82 1.76 2.17
C ASP A 101 -10.22 0.53 1.34
N LEU A 102 -11.12 -0.32 1.85
CA LEU A 102 -11.67 -1.46 1.11
C LEU A 102 -12.48 -1.01 -0.12
N ALA A 103 -13.30 0.02 0.02
CA ALA A 103 -14.06 0.59 -1.09
C ALA A 103 -13.13 1.23 -2.14
N ALA A 104 -12.12 1.98 -1.70
CA ALA A 104 -11.13 2.63 -2.55
C ALA A 104 -10.31 1.59 -3.34
N ALA A 105 -9.88 0.49 -2.69
CA ALA A 105 -9.18 -0.61 -3.36
C ALA A 105 -10.03 -1.21 -4.49
N ARG A 106 -11.29 -1.57 -4.19
CA ARG A 106 -12.22 -2.12 -5.19
C ARG A 106 -12.47 -1.16 -6.33
N ALA A 107 -12.72 0.11 -6.03
CA ALA A 107 -12.98 1.14 -7.03
C ALA A 107 -11.77 1.37 -7.96
N ALA A 108 -10.56 1.46 -7.40
CA ALA A 108 -9.32 1.63 -8.16
C ALA A 108 -9.08 0.45 -9.11
N LEU A 109 -9.18 -0.78 -8.62
CA LEU A 109 -9.00 -1.99 -9.44
C LEU A 109 -10.06 -2.09 -10.54
N ALA A 110 -11.31 -1.81 -10.24
CA ALA A 110 -12.41 -1.85 -11.23
C ALA A 110 -12.24 -0.78 -12.32
N ALA A 111 -11.77 0.41 -11.96
CA ALA A 111 -11.51 1.51 -12.90
C ALA A 111 -10.21 1.32 -13.70
N GLY A 112 -9.32 0.42 -13.29
CA GLY A 112 -7.97 0.32 -13.84
C GLY A 112 -7.08 1.50 -13.44
N LEU A 113 -7.38 2.16 -12.33
CA LEU A 113 -6.56 3.21 -11.76
C LEU A 113 -5.24 2.60 -11.27
N PRO A 114 -4.07 3.14 -11.65
CA PRO A 114 -2.79 2.69 -11.11
C PRO A 114 -2.80 2.65 -9.58
N LEU A 115 -2.38 1.52 -9.01
CA LEU A 115 -2.47 1.27 -7.56
C LEU A 115 -1.18 0.68 -7.02
N LEU A 116 -0.56 1.38 -6.07
CA LEU A 116 0.47 0.87 -5.18
C LEU A 116 -0.13 0.68 -3.78
N ALA A 117 0.00 -0.53 -3.22
CA ALA A 117 -0.49 -0.83 -1.89
C ALA A 117 0.67 -1.27 -0.99
N ILE A 118 0.85 -0.62 0.17
CA ILE A 118 2.00 -0.78 1.07
C ILE A 118 1.54 -1.29 2.42
N CYS A 119 2.15 -2.36 2.92
CA CYS A 119 1.94 -2.97 4.24
C CYS A 119 0.45 -3.25 4.50
N ARG A 120 -0.22 -2.51 5.37
CA ARG A 120 -1.67 -2.60 5.55
C ARG A 120 -2.43 -2.44 4.22
N GLY A 121 -1.94 -1.62 3.29
CA GLY A 121 -2.54 -1.46 1.96
C GLY A 121 -2.58 -2.77 1.16
N LEU A 122 -1.53 -3.60 1.21
CA LEU A 122 -1.54 -4.95 0.63
C LEU A 122 -2.64 -5.82 1.26
N GLN A 123 -2.75 -5.79 2.59
CA GLN A 123 -3.75 -6.54 3.35
C GLN A 123 -5.17 -6.09 2.99
N VAL A 124 -5.39 -4.78 2.84
CA VAL A 124 -6.65 -4.19 2.35
C VAL A 124 -7.02 -4.76 0.98
N VAL A 125 -6.10 -4.78 0.03
CA VAL A 125 -6.37 -5.33 -1.31
C VAL A 125 -6.67 -6.83 -1.23
N ASN A 126 -5.92 -7.60 -0.43
CA ASN A 126 -6.19 -9.02 -0.23
C ASN A 126 -7.62 -9.26 0.28
N VAL A 127 -8.02 -8.55 1.32
CA VAL A 127 -9.35 -8.64 1.94
C VAL A 127 -10.44 -8.11 1.00
N ALA A 128 -10.20 -7.02 0.29
CA ALA A 128 -11.13 -6.46 -0.69
C ALA A 128 -11.51 -7.45 -1.79
N LEU A 129 -10.60 -8.38 -2.13
CA LEU A 129 -10.78 -9.46 -3.09
C LEU A 129 -11.19 -10.81 -2.46
N GLY A 130 -11.57 -10.81 -1.17
CA GLY A 130 -12.09 -11.96 -0.45
C GLY A 130 -11.02 -12.87 0.18
N GLY A 131 -9.80 -12.41 0.33
CA GLY A 131 -8.74 -13.07 1.08
C GLY A 131 -8.91 -12.93 2.59
N THR A 132 -8.03 -13.61 3.36
CA THR A 132 -7.99 -13.56 4.83
C THR A 132 -6.59 -13.22 5.33
N LEU A 133 -6.50 -12.85 6.61
CA LEU A 133 -5.25 -12.51 7.28
C LEU A 133 -5.05 -13.41 8.50
N GLU A 134 -3.81 -13.78 8.76
CA GLU A 134 -3.35 -14.23 10.06
C GLU A 134 -3.11 -13.01 10.94
N GLN A 135 -3.81 -12.96 12.07
CA GLN A 135 -3.85 -11.77 12.93
C GLN A 135 -2.56 -11.50 13.68
N ASP A 136 -1.73 -12.52 13.88
CA ASP A 136 -0.42 -12.41 14.48
C ASP A 136 0.45 -13.60 14.06
N MET A 137 1.59 -13.31 13.47
CA MET A 137 2.54 -14.34 13.00
C MET A 137 3.19 -15.11 14.14
N GLY A 138 3.17 -14.55 15.35
CA GLY A 138 3.73 -15.17 16.56
C GLY A 138 5.25 -15.39 16.52
N GLY A 139 5.79 -15.77 17.67
CA GLY A 139 7.10 -16.39 17.80
C GLY A 139 8.34 -15.50 17.63
N PRO A 140 9.40 -15.78 18.37
CA PRO A 140 10.64 -14.98 18.36
C PRO A 140 11.52 -15.19 17.11
N GLY A 141 11.17 -16.08 16.21
CA GLY A 141 11.91 -16.33 14.95
C GLY A 141 11.33 -15.71 13.70
N LEU A 142 10.07 -15.26 13.75
CA LEU A 142 9.31 -14.74 12.61
C LEU A 142 9.07 -13.22 12.74
N ASP A 143 10.00 -12.53 13.36
CA ASP A 143 9.84 -11.10 13.63
C ASP A 143 10.11 -10.26 12.39
N HIS A 144 9.03 -9.80 11.74
CA HIS A 144 9.04 -8.85 10.64
C HIS A 144 8.88 -7.40 11.13
N ARG A 145 9.13 -7.14 12.43
CA ARG A 145 9.08 -5.80 13.02
C ARG A 145 10.47 -5.18 13.12
N HIS A 146 10.62 -3.95 12.64
CA HIS A 146 11.87 -3.17 12.67
C HIS A 146 13.08 -3.96 12.12
N ARG A 147 12.87 -4.71 11.05
CA ARG A 147 13.92 -5.51 10.42
C ARG A 147 14.07 -5.19 8.95
N THR A 148 15.31 -5.28 8.49
CA THR A 148 15.64 -5.41 7.08
C THR A 148 15.96 -6.87 6.80
N HIS A 149 15.30 -7.47 5.81
CA HIS A 149 15.53 -8.84 5.39
C HIS A 149 15.39 -9.00 3.88
N PRO A 150 16.02 -10.03 3.28
CA PRO A 150 15.89 -10.27 1.85
C PRO A 150 14.53 -10.87 1.50
N VAL A 151 14.01 -10.44 0.34
CA VAL A 151 12.87 -11.06 -0.32
C VAL A 151 13.27 -11.57 -1.70
N ARG A 152 12.63 -12.66 -2.15
CA ARG A 152 12.74 -13.17 -3.52
C ARG A 152 11.57 -12.67 -4.33
N ILE A 153 11.86 -12.02 -5.45
CA ILE A 153 10.88 -11.41 -6.35
C ILE A 153 10.73 -12.29 -7.60
N THR A 154 9.50 -12.57 -7.98
CA THR A 154 9.18 -13.37 -9.17
C THR A 154 9.47 -12.55 -10.43
N SER A 155 10.31 -13.09 -11.30
CA SER A 155 10.67 -12.49 -12.60
C SER A 155 9.44 -12.27 -13.50
N GLY A 156 9.51 -11.26 -14.36
CA GLY A 156 8.45 -10.97 -15.33
C GLY A 156 7.20 -10.31 -14.73
N THR A 157 7.24 -9.95 -13.45
CA THR A 157 6.14 -9.24 -12.76
C THR A 157 6.33 -7.73 -12.84
N PRO A 158 5.24 -6.94 -12.71
CA PRO A 158 5.34 -5.48 -12.55
C PRO A 158 6.24 -5.07 -11.38
N LEU A 159 6.24 -5.86 -10.30
CA LEU A 159 7.13 -5.65 -9.16
C LEU A 159 8.59 -5.79 -9.56
N ALA A 160 8.96 -6.88 -10.25
CA ALA A 160 10.33 -7.11 -10.70
C ALA A 160 10.82 -6.00 -11.64
N ALA A 161 9.94 -5.52 -12.53
CA ALA A 161 10.23 -4.41 -13.43
C ALA A 161 10.45 -3.09 -12.67
N ALA A 162 9.69 -2.83 -11.61
CA ALA A 162 9.80 -1.62 -10.79
C ALA A 162 11.06 -1.62 -9.92
N VAL A 163 11.36 -2.76 -9.27
CA VAL A 163 12.52 -2.92 -8.37
C VAL A 163 13.83 -3.11 -9.15
N GLY A 164 13.75 -3.68 -10.37
CA GLY A 164 14.90 -3.90 -11.25
C GLY A 164 15.79 -5.09 -10.88
N GLN A 165 15.37 -5.94 -9.92
CA GLN A 165 16.13 -7.08 -9.43
C GLN A 165 15.22 -8.18 -8.88
N GLU A 166 15.73 -9.43 -8.81
CA GLU A 166 14.99 -10.60 -8.33
C GLU A 166 15.19 -10.87 -6.82
N LYS A 167 16.07 -10.13 -6.18
CA LYS A 167 16.29 -10.19 -4.73
C LYS A 167 16.54 -8.77 -4.23
N ALA A 168 15.85 -8.37 -3.17
CA ALA A 168 15.98 -7.05 -2.55
C ALA A 168 15.98 -7.19 -1.04
N ASP A 169 16.75 -6.34 -0.36
CA ASP A 169 16.60 -6.15 1.08
C ASP A 169 15.49 -5.12 1.32
N VAL A 170 14.55 -5.46 2.20
CA VAL A 170 13.34 -4.65 2.43
C VAL A 170 13.15 -4.33 3.91
N SER A 171 12.64 -3.13 4.20
CA SER A 171 12.34 -2.69 5.55
C SER A 171 10.96 -3.18 5.97
N CYS A 172 10.87 -4.04 6.95
CA CYS A 172 9.61 -4.63 7.42
C CYS A 172 9.20 -4.12 8.79
N TYR A 173 7.89 -3.85 8.91
CA TYR A 173 7.24 -3.48 10.15
C TYR A 173 5.80 -3.99 10.17
N HIS A 174 5.62 -5.31 10.31
CA HIS A 174 4.30 -5.94 10.40
C HIS A 174 4.32 -7.17 11.30
N HIS A 175 3.17 -7.53 11.86
CA HIS A 175 2.97 -8.76 12.63
C HIS A 175 1.83 -9.59 12.05
N GLN A 176 1.05 -9.02 11.16
CA GLN A 176 0.02 -9.72 10.41
C GLN A 176 0.56 -10.10 9.03
N ARG A 177 0.02 -11.18 8.45
CA ARG A 177 0.34 -11.61 7.08
C ARG A 177 -0.89 -12.15 6.36
N VAL A 178 -0.76 -12.32 5.05
CA VAL A 178 -1.76 -13.01 4.24
C VAL A 178 -1.86 -14.47 4.68
N ASP A 179 -3.09 -14.90 5.00
CA ASP A 179 -3.43 -16.30 5.25
C ASP A 179 -3.93 -16.95 3.95
N ARG A 180 -5.07 -16.51 3.43
CA ARG A 180 -5.63 -16.95 2.16
C ARG A 180 -5.66 -15.80 1.16
N LEU A 181 -5.20 -16.08 -0.06
CA LEU A 181 -5.20 -15.10 -1.15
C LEU A 181 -6.62 -14.73 -1.57
N GLY A 182 -6.81 -13.44 -1.85
CA GLY A 182 -7.99 -12.93 -2.54
C GLY A 182 -8.06 -13.41 -3.99
N THR A 183 -9.26 -13.37 -4.54
CA THR A 183 -9.54 -13.87 -5.90
C THR A 183 -8.67 -13.18 -6.95
N GLY A 184 -7.96 -13.97 -7.74
CA GLY A 184 -7.13 -13.53 -8.85
C GLY A 184 -5.75 -12.99 -8.44
N LEU A 185 -5.47 -12.84 -7.15
CA LEU A 185 -4.15 -12.44 -6.67
C LEU A 185 -3.13 -13.57 -6.84
N THR A 186 -1.89 -13.19 -7.09
CA THR A 186 -0.72 -14.07 -7.18
C THR A 186 0.39 -13.53 -6.29
N VAL A 187 1.18 -14.44 -5.69
CA VAL A 187 2.36 -14.06 -4.92
C VAL A 187 3.47 -13.65 -5.89
N THR A 188 4.03 -12.45 -5.69
CA THR A 188 5.12 -11.89 -6.51
C THR A 188 6.41 -11.67 -5.74
N ALA A 189 6.40 -11.77 -4.41
CA ALA A 189 7.60 -11.89 -3.59
C ALA A 189 7.34 -12.66 -2.31
N THR A 190 8.37 -13.34 -1.80
CA THR A 190 8.36 -14.08 -0.53
C THR A 190 9.62 -13.83 0.26
N ALA A 191 9.51 -13.82 1.58
CA ALA A 191 10.64 -13.89 2.51
C ALA A 191 11.20 -15.33 2.60
N GLU A 192 12.33 -15.50 3.28
CA GLU A 192 12.98 -16.82 3.43
C GLU A 192 12.15 -17.81 4.27
N ASP A 193 11.35 -17.31 5.19
CA ASP A 193 10.43 -18.09 6.02
C ASP A 193 9.12 -18.47 5.30
N GLY A 194 8.96 -18.06 4.03
CA GLY A 194 7.77 -18.30 3.22
C GLY A 194 6.67 -17.25 3.39
N THR A 195 6.87 -16.22 4.19
CA THR A 195 5.91 -15.12 4.33
C THR A 195 5.69 -14.44 2.98
N VAL A 196 4.42 -14.21 2.63
CA VAL A 196 4.03 -13.47 1.43
C VAL A 196 4.37 -12.01 1.62
N GLU A 197 5.28 -11.51 0.80
CA GLU A 197 5.78 -10.14 0.89
C GLU A 197 5.31 -9.25 -0.26
N ALA A 198 4.79 -9.81 -1.34
CA ALA A 198 4.15 -9.00 -2.37
C ALA A 198 3.10 -9.78 -3.16
N LEU A 199 2.12 -9.02 -3.66
CA LEU A 199 1.03 -9.52 -4.47
C LEU A 199 0.95 -8.79 -5.81
N GLY A 200 0.61 -9.55 -6.85
CA GLY A 200 0.24 -9.08 -8.16
C GLY A 200 -1.20 -9.49 -8.50
N LEU A 201 -1.77 -8.84 -9.50
CA LEU A 201 -3.06 -9.18 -10.08
C LEU A 201 -2.90 -9.25 -11.60
N PRO A 202 -2.62 -10.44 -12.18
CA PRO A 202 -2.34 -10.57 -13.61
C PRO A 202 -3.45 -10.05 -14.51
N ALA A 203 -4.70 -10.13 -14.07
CA ALA A 203 -5.87 -9.63 -14.78
C ALA A 203 -6.19 -8.14 -14.49
N ALA A 204 -5.32 -7.41 -13.81
CA ALA A 204 -5.52 -5.98 -13.53
C ALA A 204 -5.62 -5.18 -14.83
N ARG A 205 -6.59 -4.27 -14.90
CA ARG A 205 -6.79 -3.38 -16.06
C ARG A 205 -5.78 -2.23 -16.10
N GLY A 206 -5.21 -1.87 -14.94
CA GLY A 206 -4.18 -0.86 -14.77
C GLY A 206 -2.95 -1.44 -14.09
N TRP A 207 -1.92 -0.62 -13.93
CA TRP A 207 -0.73 -1.01 -13.18
C TRP A 207 -1.08 -1.29 -11.72
N PHE A 208 -0.70 -2.45 -11.21
CA PHE A 208 -0.94 -2.86 -9.83
C PHE A 208 0.28 -3.54 -9.25
N THR A 209 0.66 -3.14 -8.05
CA THR A 209 1.65 -3.81 -7.20
C THR A 209 1.28 -3.59 -5.74
N ALA A 210 1.37 -4.64 -4.94
CA ALA A 210 1.20 -4.56 -3.50
C ALA A 210 2.40 -5.19 -2.80
N VAL A 211 2.94 -4.51 -1.79
CA VAL A 211 4.12 -4.95 -1.02
C VAL A 211 3.81 -4.93 0.47
N GLN A 212 4.30 -5.91 1.24
CA GLN A 212 4.07 -5.98 2.68
C GLN A 212 5.08 -5.15 3.47
N TRP A 213 6.27 -4.91 2.90
CA TRP A 213 7.30 -4.04 3.47
C TRP A 213 7.03 -2.55 3.26
N HIS A 214 7.90 -1.71 3.80
CA HIS A 214 7.86 -0.25 3.72
C HIS A 214 8.93 0.30 2.78
N PRO A 215 8.68 0.41 1.47
CA PRO A 215 9.67 0.96 0.53
C PRO A 215 10.02 2.42 0.81
N GLU A 216 9.09 3.20 1.39
CA GLU A 216 9.28 4.60 1.75
C GLU A 216 10.42 4.83 2.73
N ASP A 217 10.72 3.83 3.59
CA ASP A 217 11.76 3.95 4.62
C ASP A 217 13.15 4.13 4.00
N THR A 218 13.39 3.48 2.87
CA THR A 218 14.71 3.45 2.21
C THR A 218 14.72 4.08 0.82
N ALA A 219 13.57 4.43 0.24
CA ALA A 219 13.45 4.97 -1.12
C ALA A 219 14.34 6.19 -1.41
N ARG A 220 14.75 6.94 -0.40
CA ARG A 220 15.64 8.08 -0.58
C ARG A 220 17.07 7.66 -0.94
N GLN A 221 17.52 6.50 -0.46
CA GLN A 221 18.88 5.99 -0.60
C GLN A 221 18.95 4.78 -1.53
N ASP A 222 17.84 4.06 -1.70
CA ASP A 222 17.74 2.84 -2.50
C ASP A 222 16.88 3.06 -3.75
N PRO A 223 17.48 3.12 -4.94
CA PRO A 223 16.75 3.25 -6.20
C PRO A 223 15.75 2.11 -6.46
N ALA A 224 16.00 0.90 -5.95
CA ALA A 224 15.09 -0.23 -6.11
C ALA A 224 13.75 0.04 -5.36
N GLN A 225 13.82 0.61 -4.17
CA GLN A 225 12.62 0.99 -3.40
C GLN A 225 11.94 2.23 -3.99
N GLN A 226 12.71 3.21 -4.46
CA GLN A 226 12.16 4.38 -5.18
C GLN A 226 11.45 3.96 -6.47
N GLY A 227 11.94 2.94 -7.16
CA GLY A 227 11.39 2.42 -8.42
C GLY A 227 9.90 2.04 -8.35
N LEU A 228 9.39 1.65 -7.17
CA LEU A 228 7.95 1.39 -6.97
C LEU A 228 7.11 2.65 -7.14
N PHE A 229 7.56 3.77 -6.58
CA PHE A 229 6.88 5.05 -6.70
C PHE A 229 7.03 5.63 -8.12
N ASP A 230 8.20 5.44 -8.74
CA ASP A 230 8.45 5.87 -10.11
C ASP A 230 7.53 5.12 -11.08
N ALA A 231 7.35 3.80 -10.90
CA ALA A 231 6.45 2.98 -11.71
C ALA A 231 4.98 3.39 -11.55
N LEU A 232 4.52 3.67 -10.31
CA LEU A 232 3.18 4.18 -10.04
C LEU A 232 2.94 5.49 -10.80
N VAL A 233 3.84 6.46 -10.66
CA VAL A 233 3.71 7.79 -11.28
C VAL A 233 3.85 7.70 -12.81
N ALA A 234 4.69 6.81 -13.33
CA ALA A 234 4.80 6.56 -14.77
C ALA A 234 3.51 5.99 -15.35
N ALA A 235 2.86 5.06 -14.63
CA ALA A 235 1.57 4.50 -15.02
C ALA A 235 0.43 5.54 -14.98
N ALA A 236 0.49 6.48 -14.05
CA ALA A 236 -0.47 7.58 -13.87
C ALA A 236 -0.41 8.66 -15.00
N ARG A 237 0.62 8.67 -15.81
CA ARG A 237 0.80 9.64 -16.92
C ARG A 237 0.22 9.17 -18.26
N ARG A 238 -0.35 7.98 -18.32
CA ARG A 238 -0.82 7.34 -19.57
C ARG A 238 -2.26 7.66 -19.91
#